data_5141e4fde9ef51c3eed3b7fdba20d443
#
_entry.id   5141e4fde9ef51c3eed3b7fdba20d443
#
_cell.length_a   1.000
_cell.length_b   1.000
_cell.length_c   1.000
_cell.angle_alpha   90.00
_cell.angle_beta   90.00
_cell.angle_gamma   90.00
#
_symmetry.space_group_name_H-M   'P 1'
#
loop_
_entity.id
_entity.type
_entity.pdbx_description
1 polymer ?
#
loop_
_entity_poly.entity_id
_entity_poly.type
_entity_poly.pdbx_seq_one_letter_code
_entity_poly.pdbx_strand_id
1 'polypeptide(L)'
;LGLYIQSVGINKKASRIAGLNSSRIIFLCYVVCGLVAGIAGIVASSRISLADSNNIGLNYELDAILSVALGGNSLGGGKFNLAGSIIGAYTIQAITTTLYALGVSSDVAPVYKAIIVIIIVTIQAPPFKAYMKKRSAKKALAKGGAAA
;
A
#
# COMPACT_ATOMS: atom_id res chain seq x y z
N LEU A 1 -12.70 -2.06 17.43
CA LEU A 1 -11.27 -2.38 17.32
C LEU A 1 -10.56 -1.41 16.35
N GLY A 2 -11.12 -1.13 15.19
CA GLY A 2 -10.52 -0.25 14.16
C GLY A 2 -10.17 1.14 14.66
N LEU A 3 -11.07 1.80 15.40
CA LEU A 3 -10.83 3.11 16.00
C LEU A 3 -9.65 3.09 17.00
N TYR A 4 -9.52 2.03 17.77
CA TYR A 4 -8.39 1.89 18.72
C TYR A 4 -7.06 1.72 18.02
N ILE A 5 -7.02 0.92 16.94
CA ILE A 5 -5.83 0.75 16.09
C ILE A 5 -5.43 2.10 15.49
N GLN A 6 -6.41 2.84 14.98
CA GLN A 6 -6.19 4.16 14.38
C GLN A 6 -5.68 5.19 15.40
N SER A 7 -6.26 5.23 16.59
CA SER A 7 -5.85 6.12 17.69
C SER A 7 -4.40 5.84 18.12
N VAL A 8 -4.06 4.56 18.32
CA VAL A 8 -2.69 4.15 18.67
C VAL A 8 -1.70 4.45 17.54
N GLY A 9 -2.13 4.33 16.27
CA GLY A 9 -1.33 4.67 15.09
C GLY A 9 -1.07 6.16 14.94
N ILE A 10 -2.00 7.03 15.38
CA ILE A 10 -1.81 8.48 15.34
C ILE A 10 -0.85 8.93 16.44
N ASN A 11 -1.12 8.55 17.67
CA ASN A 11 -0.30 8.95 18.82
C ASN A 11 -0.39 7.93 19.96
N LYS A 12 0.65 7.10 20.06
CA LYS A 12 0.77 6.05 21.08
C LYS A 12 0.75 6.60 22.52
N LYS A 13 1.37 7.78 22.76
CA LYS A 13 1.41 8.41 24.10
C LYS A 13 0.03 8.93 24.49
N ALA A 14 -0.64 9.66 23.60
CA ALA A 14 -1.98 10.18 23.85
C ALA A 14 -2.99 9.05 24.08
N SER A 15 -2.93 7.97 23.32
CA SER A 15 -3.78 6.79 23.51
C SER A 15 -3.59 6.13 24.87
N ARG A 16 -2.36 6.10 25.39
CA ARG A 16 -2.09 5.60 26.76
C ARG A 16 -2.71 6.48 27.85
N ILE A 17 -2.62 7.80 27.70
CA ILE A 17 -3.22 8.76 28.63
C ILE A 17 -4.75 8.62 28.61
N ALA A 18 -5.33 8.32 27.46
CA ALA A 18 -6.76 8.04 27.30
C ALA A 18 -7.20 6.65 27.84
N GLY A 19 -6.31 5.92 28.54
CA GLY A 19 -6.60 4.63 29.15
C GLY A 19 -6.49 3.42 28.20
N LEU A 20 -6.06 3.60 26.95
CA LEU A 20 -5.90 2.51 26.01
C LEU A 20 -4.56 1.77 26.21
N ASN A 21 -4.62 0.45 26.33
CA ASN A 21 -3.43 -0.37 26.41
C ASN A 21 -2.81 -0.57 25.01
N SER A 22 -1.99 0.40 24.59
CA SER A 22 -1.36 0.42 23.27
C SER A 22 -0.55 -0.84 22.95
N SER A 23 0.10 -1.45 23.97
CA SER A 23 0.91 -2.66 23.78
C SER A 23 0.04 -3.86 23.40
N ARG A 24 -1.13 -4.03 24.05
CA ARG A 24 -2.07 -5.11 23.72
C ARG A 24 -2.65 -4.95 22.32
N ILE A 25 -2.97 -3.71 21.92
CA ILE A 25 -3.52 -3.43 20.59
C ILE A 25 -2.48 -3.76 19.50
N ILE A 26 -1.24 -3.34 19.69
CA ILE A 26 -0.13 -3.63 18.78
C ILE A 26 0.10 -5.15 18.70
N PHE A 27 0.18 -5.83 19.83
CA PHE A 27 0.35 -7.29 19.89
C PHE A 27 -0.75 -8.01 19.10
N LEU A 28 -2.00 -7.59 19.27
CA LEU A 28 -3.14 -8.19 18.60
C LEU A 28 -3.07 -7.97 17.06
N CYS A 29 -2.60 -6.80 16.62
CA CYS A 29 -2.36 -6.53 15.20
C CYS A 29 -1.29 -7.46 14.61
N TYR A 30 -0.19 -7.70 15.32
CA TYR A 30 0.85 -8.64 14.87
C TYR A 30 0.37 -10.08 14.82
N VAL A 31 -0.43 -10.50 15.81
CA VAL A 31 -1.03 -11.86 15.82
C VAL A 31 -1.93 -12.05 14.59
N VAL A 32 -2.82 -11.11 14.33
CA VAL A 32 -3.71 -11.19 13.15
C VAL A 32 -2.89 -11.17 11.86
N CYS A 33 -1.88 -10.31 11.77
CA CYS A 33 -1.00 -10.25 10.61
C CYS A 33 -0.29 -11.60 10.37
N GLY A 34 0.27 -12.20 11.42
CA GLY A 34 0.93 -13.51 11.34
C GLY A 34 -0.01 -14.64 10.92
N LEU A 35 -1.24 -14.66 11.44
CA LEU A 35 -2.25 -15.64 11.05
C LEU A 35 -2.62 -15.51 9.56
N VAL A 36 -2.88 -14.30 9.09
CA VAL A 36 -3.22 -14.05 7.69
C VAL A 36 -2.04 -14.37 6.77
N ALA A 37 -0.82 -14.02 7.17
CA ALA A 37 0.40 -14.37 6.43
C ALA A 37 0.60 -15.89 6.35
N GLY A 38 0.34 -16.63 7.42
CA GLY A 38 0.38 -18.11 7.42
C GLY A 38 -0.62 -18.72 6.44
N ILE A 39 -1.86 -18.25 6.44
CA ILE A 39 -2.88 -18.68 5.47
C ILE A 39 -2.43 -18.36 4.04
N ALA A 40 -1.91 -17.16 3.80
CA ALA A 40 -1.40 -16.76 2.49
C ALA A 40 -0.25 -17.66 2.02
N GLY A 41 0.65 -18.06 2.92
CA GLY A 41 1.73 -19.00 2.64
C GLY A 41 1.22 -20.38 2.22
N ILE A 42 0.21 -20.91 2.90
CA ILE A 42 -0.43 -22.19 2.56
C ILE A 42 -1.05 -22.12 1.16
N VAL A 43 -1.79 -21.05 0.86
CA VAL A 43 -2.40 -20.85 -0.46
C VAL A 43 -1.32 -20.72 -1.55
N ALA A 44 -0.23 -20.00 -1.28
CA ALA A 44 0.87 -19.86 -2.23
C ALA A 44 1.55 -21.19 -2.52
N SER A 45 1.86 -21.99 -1.50
CA SER A 45 2.45 -23.33 -1.65
C SER A 45 1.55 -24.29 -2.39
N SER A 46 0.24 -24.27 -2.10
CA SER A 46 -0.76 -25.09 -2.78
C SER A 46 -0.83 -24.81 -4.28
N ARG A 47 -0.67 -23.55 -4.67
CA ARG A 47 -0.71 -23.13 -6.09
C ARG A 47 0.47 -23.64 -6.92
N ILE A 48 1.63 -23.83 -6.30
CA ILE A 48 2.87 -24.28 -6.97
C ILE A 48 3.06 -25.78 -6.77
N SER A 49 2.27 -26.43 -5.88
CA SER A 49 2.43 -27.82 -5.46
C SER A 49 3.84 -28.16 -4.95
N LEU A 50 4.55 -27.15 -4.46
CA LEU A 50 5.92 -27.28 -3.95
C LEU A 50 6.07 -26.37 -2.72
N ALA A 51 6.83 -26.83 -1.72
CA ALA A 51 7.23 -26.02 -0.57
C ALA A 51 8.71 -25.64 -0.70
N ASP A 52 8.99 -24.59 -1.45
CA ASP A 52 10.34 -24.02 -1.60
C ASP A 52 10.51 -22.81 -0.68
N SER A 53 11.27 -23.00 0.40
CA SER A 53 11.50 -21.95 1.38
C SER A 53 12.36 -20.77 0.87
N ASN A 54 13.07 -20.94 -0.25
CA ASN A 54 13.95 -19.92 -0.79
C ASN A 54 13.25 -18.98 -1.79
N ASN A 55 12.23 -19.48 -2.50
CA ASN A 55 11.58 -18.74 -3.59
C ASN A 55 10.15 -18.34 -3.30
N ILE A 56 9.43 -19.12 -2.45
CA ILE A 56 8.05 -18.79 -2.09
C ILE A 56 8.04 -17.60 -1.13
N GLY A 57 7.35 -16.53 -1.53
CA GLY A 57 7.21 -15.34 -0.71
C GLY A 57 8.36 -14.34 -0.82
N LEU A 58 9.35 -14.58 -1.66
CA LEU A 58 10.46 -13.65 -1.88
C LEU A 58 9.92 -12.29 -2.32
N ASN A 59 10.27 -11.24 -1.57
CA ASN A 59 9.82 -9.85 -1.77
C ASN A 59 8.32 -9.60 -1.57
N TYR A 60 7.53 -10.54 -1.05
CA TYR A 60 6.10 -10.30 -0.77
C TYR A 60 5.87 -9.22 0.29
N GLU A 61 6.80 -9.05 1.23
CA GLU A 61 6.76 -7.95 2.19
C GLU A 61 6.83 -6.58 1.51
N LEU A 62 7.68 -6.43 0.50
CA LEU A 62 7.78 -5.18 -0.27
C LEU A 62 6.49 -4.93 -1.07
N ASP A 63 5.95 -5.96 -1.69
CA ASP A 63 4.68 -5.87 -2.42
C ASP A 63 3.51 -5.50 -1.49
N ALA A 64 3.50 -6.02 -0.26
CA ALA A 64 2.51 -5.67 0.74
C ALA A 64 2.62 -4.20 1.17
N ILE A 65 3.83 -3.71 1.43
CA ILE A 65 4.06 -2.29 1.77
C ILE A 65 3.66 -1.39 0.60
N LEU A 66 4.03 -1.75 -0.61
CA LEU A 66 3.68 -1.01 -1.82
C LEU A 66 2.17 -0.98 -2.07
N SER A 67 1.46 -2.09 -1.84
CA SER A 67 -0.01 -2.16 -1.97
C SER A 67 -0.71 -1.23 -0.99
N VAL A 68 -0.24 -1.17 0.26
CA VAL A 68 -0.79 -0.28 1.29
C VAL A 68 -0.53 1.18 0.93
N ALA A 69 0.69 1.51 0.48
CA ALA A 69 1.05 2.86 0.03
C ALA A 69 0.25 3.29 -1.20
N LEU A 70 0.10 2.39 -2.18
CA LEU A 70 -0.67 2.61 -3.40
C LEU A 70 -2.16 2.81 -3.09
N GLY A 71 -2.67 2.11 -2.07
CA GLY A 71 -4.02 2.28 -1.55
C GLY A 71 -4.29 3.63 -0.88
N GLY A 72 -3.29 4.52 -0.83
CA GLY A 72 -3.39 5.86 -0.26
C GLY A 72 -3.31 5.91 1.26
N ASN A 73 -2.83 4.85 1.89
CA ASN A 73 -2.63 4.81 3.33
C ASN A 73 -1.29 5.46 3.72
N SER A 74 -1.27 6.06 4.91
CA SER A 74 -0.04 6.62 5.47
C SER A 74 0.83 5.53 6.09
N LEU A 75 2.05 5.35 5.59
CA LEU A 75 3.03 4.43 6.20
C LEU A 75 3.49 4.91 7.59
N GLY A 76 3.33 6.21 7.90
CA GLY A 76 3.64 6.76 9.21
C GLY A 76 2.59 6.51 10.29
N GLY A 77 1.51 5.81 9.95
CA GLY A 77 0.39 5.55 10.85
C GLY A 77 -0.75 6.57 10.74
N GLY A 78 -1.79 6.35 11.51
CA GLY A 78 -2.97 7.21 11.56
C GLY A 78 -4.15 6.64 10.77
N LYS A 79 -4.68 7.39 9.83
CA LYS A 79 -5.84 6.96 9.03
C LYS A 79 -5.45 5.82 8.09
N PHE A 80 -6.25 4.78 8.08
CA PHE A 80 -6.10 3.68 7.12
C PHE A 80 -7.42 3.44 6.36
N ASN A 81 -7.28 2.98 5.13
CA ASN A 81 -8.39 2.59 4.27
C ASN A 81 -8.16 1.17 3.77
N LEU A 82 -8.90 0.22 4.34
CA LEU A 82 -8.77 -1.20 3.99
C LEU A 82 -9.15 -1.45 2.52
N ALA A 83 -10.22 -0.83 2.04
CA ALA A 83 -10.65 -0.96 0.65
C ALA A 83 -9.56 -0.46 -0.32
N GLY A 84 -8.91 0.68 0.00
CA GLY A 84 -7.78 1.19 -0.76
C GLY A 84 -6.62 0.20 -0.80
N SER A 85 -6.26 -0.42 0.33
CA SER A 85 -5.20 -1.45 0.39
C SER A 85 -5.51 -2.66 -0.48
N ILE A 86 -6.76 -3.13 -0.49
CA ILE A 86 -7.18 -4.25 -1.33
C ILE A 86 -7.05 -3.90 -2.82
N ILE A 87 -7.51 -2.72 -3.22
CA ILE A 87 -7.37 -2.23 -4.61
C ILE A 87 -5.88 -2.11 -4.97
N GLY A 88 -5.05 -1.60 -4.05
CA GLY A 88 -3.61 -1.52 -4.22
C GLY A 88 -2.97 -2.90 -4.43
N ALA A 89 -3.37 -3.91 -3.66
CA ALA A 89 -2.88 -5.28 -3.79
C ALA A 89 -3.24 -5.89 -5.16
N TYR A 90 -4.48 -5.71 -5.61
CA TYR A 90 -4.89 -6.15 -6.95
C TYR A 90 -4.11 -5.43 -8.06
N THR A 91 -3.85 -4.15 -7.89
CA THR A 91 -3.06 -3.37 -8.87
C THR A 91 -1.62 -3.88 -8.96
N ILE A 92 -0.95 -4.12 -7.83
CA ILE A 92 0.41 -4.69 -7.81
C ILE A 92 0.42 -6.07 -8.45
N GLN A 93 -0.56 -6.92 -8.11
CA GLN A 93 -0.67 -8.26 -8.70
C GLN A 93 -0.93 -8.22 -10.21
N ALA A 94 -1.79 -7.32 -10.68
CA ALA A 94 -2.07 -7.14 -12.11
C ALA A 94 -0.81 -6.71 -12.87
N ILE A 95 -0.03 -5.77 -12.33
CA ILE A 95 1.25 -5.33 -12.91
C ILE A 95 2.21 -6.52 -13.01
N THR A 96 2.36 -7.28 -11.92
CA THR A 96 3.25 -8.45 -11.88
C THR A 96 2.85 -9.49 -12.91
N THR A 97 1.57 -9.83 -12.98
CA THR A 97 1.05 -10.81 -13.96
C THR A 97 1.24 -10.34 -15.39
N THR A 98 1.02 -9.05 -15.66
CA THR A 98 1.22 -8.47 -16.99
C THR A 98 2.68 -8.52 -17.42
N LEU A 99 3.62 -8.19 -16.52
CA LEU A 99 5.06 -8.28 -16.81
C LEU A 99 5.47 -9.71 -17.20
N TYR A 100 5.00 -10.71 -16.46
CA TYR A 100 5.28 -12.12 -16.80
C TYR A 100 4.62 -12.55 -18.13
N ALA A 101 3.41 -12.07 -18.41
CA ALA A 101 2.73 -12.34 -19.69
C ALA A 101 3.48 -11.72 -20.89
N LEU A 102 4.19 -10.62 -20.67
CA LEU A 102 5.05 -10.00 -21.68
C LEU A 102 6.42 -10.69 -21.84
N GLY A 103 6.66 -11.79 -21.13
CA GLY A 103 7.90 -12.55 -21.21
C GLY A 103 9.07 -11.97 -20.43
N VAL A 104 8.83 -11.05 -19.50
CA VAL A 104 9.87 -10.49 -18.63
C VAL A 104 10.32 -11.56 -17.65
N SER A 105 11.63 -11.82 -17.54
CA SER A 105 12.19 -12.79 -16.62
C SER A 105 11.98 -12.38 -15.16
N SER A 106 11.87 -13.36 -14.27
CA SER A 106 11.67 -13.16 -12.82
C SER A 106 12.69 -12.24 -12.18
N ASP A 107 13.92 -12.26 -12.68
CA ASP A 107 15.04 -11.47 -12.11
C ASP A 107 14.93 -9.98 -12.42
N VAL A 108 14.33 -9.63 -13.56
CA VAL A 108 14.21 -8.26 -14.04
C VAL A 108 12.83 -7.66 -13.70
N ALA A 109 11.82 -8.49 -13.50
CA ALA A 109 10.48 -8.06 -13.17
C ALA A 109 10.39 -7.10 -11.95
N PRO A 110 11.15 -7.28 -10.84
CA PRO A 110 11.14 -6.35 -9.72
C PRO A 110 11.59 -4.93 -10.09
N VAL A 111 12.53 -4.78 -11.04
CA VAL A 111 13.02 -3.48 -11.49
C VAL A 111 11.93 -2.72 -12.23
N TYR A 112 11.27 -3.35 -13.19
CA TYR A 112 10.14 -2.74 -13.90
C TYR A 112 8.99 -2.39 -12.97
N LYS A 113 8.67 -3.30 -12.03
CA LYS A 113 7.66 -3.07 -11.00
C LYS A 113 8.00 -1.84 -10.15
N ALA A 114 9.24 -1.70 -9.70
CA ALA A 114 9.69 -0.56 -8.90
C ALA A 114 9.51 0.76 -9.65
N ILE A 115 9.88 0.83 -10.92
CA ILE A 115 9.72 2.02 -11.76
C ILE A 115 8.24 2.40 -11.88
N ILE A 116 7.38 1.43 -12.22
CA ILE A 116 5.93 1.66 -12.38
C ILE A 116 5.32 2.16 -11.06
N VAL A 117 5.67 1.52 -9.94
CA VAL A 117 5.16 1.90 -8.62
C VAL A 117 5.62 3.29 -8.22
N ILE A 118 6.88 3.67 -8.45
CA ILE A 118 7.39 5.03 -8.19
C ILE A 118 6.57 6.05 -8.96
N ILE A 119 6.29 5.81 -10.22
CA ILE A 119 5.47 6.69 -11.06
C ILE A 119 4.07 6.84 -10.46
N ILE A 120 3.41 5.74 -10.12
CA ILE A 120 2.04 5.74 -9.60
C ILE A 120 1.99 6.44 -8.22
N VAL A 121 2.92 6.13 -7.30
CA VAL A 121 2.99 6.74 -5.97
C VAL A 121 3.27 8.24 -6.07
N THR A 122 4.13 8.66 -6.99
CA THR A 122 4.42 10.09 -7.24
C THR A 122 3.18 10.84 -7.71
N ILE A 123 2.40 10.24 -8.62
CA ILE A 123 1.13 10.84 -9.10
C ILE A 123 0.08 10.91 -7.98
N GLN A 124 0.06 9.93 -7.08
CA GLN A 124 -0.87 9.90 -5.94
C GLN A 124 -0.46 10.80 -4.77
N ALA A 125 0.80 11.21 -4.71
CA ALA A 125 1.34 12.00 -3.60
C ALA A 125 0.53 13.31 -3.39
N PRO A 126 0.19 13.66 -2.13
CA PRO A 126 -0.58 14.86 -1.82
C PRO A 126 0.01 16.16 -2.39
N PRO A 127 1.34 16.37 -2.36
CA PRO A 127 1.95 17.58 -2.91
C PRO A 127 1.78 17.66 -4.43
N PHE A 128 1.81 16.54 -5.15
CA PHE A 128 1.62 16.51 -6.59
C PHE A 128 0.17 16.82 -6.98
N LYS A 129 -0.80 16.26 -6.24
CA LYS A 129 -2.24 16.59 -6.41
C LYS A 129 -2.51 18.08 -6.14
N ALA A 130 -1.88 18.66 -5.10
CA ALA A 130 -2.00 20.08 -4.79
C ALA A 130 -1.39 20.96 -5.89
N TYR A 131 -0.24 20.56 -6.45
CA TYR A 131 0.41 21.26 -7.55
C TYR A 131 -0.44 21.22 -8.84
N MET A 132 -0.99 20.07 -9.19
CA MET A 132 -1.88 19.91 -10.33
C MET A 132 -3.16 20.75 -10.17
N LYS A 133 -3.76 20.76 -8.97
CA LYS A 133 -4.95 21.57 -8.68
C LYS A 133 -4.68 23.07 -8.80
N LYS A 134 -3.51 23.54 -8.32
CA LYS A 134 -3.07 24.95 -8.50
C LYS A 134 -2.86 25.29 -9.97
N ARG A 135 -2.28 24.41 -10.75
CA ARG A 135 -2.04 24.61 -12.19
C ARG A 135 -3.33 24.62 -12.99
N SER A 136 -4.28 23.77 -12.63
CA SER A 136 -5.62 23.72 -13.24
C SER A 136 -6.43 24.97 -12.93
N ALA A 137 -6.40 25.44 -11.67
CA ALA A 137 -7.05 26.67 -11.26
C ALA A 137 -6.47 27.92 -11.98
N LYS A 138 -5.14 27.98 -12.13
CA LYS A 138 -4.46 29.03 -12.88
C LYS A 138 -4.81 29.04 -14.37
N LYS A 139 -4.98 27.85 -14.98
CA LYS A 139 -5.47 27.72 -16.35
C LYS A 139 -6.94 28.13 -16.52
N ALA A 140 -7.77 27.84 -15.55
CA ALA A 140 -9.18 28.22 -15.55
C ALA A 140 -9.34 29.76 -15.45
N LEU A 141 -8.55 30.40 -14.57
CA LEU A 141 -8.52 31.86 -14.43
C LEU A 141 -7.99 32.55 -15.69
N ALA A 142 -6.98 31.98 -16.35
CA ALA A 142 -6.44 32.52 -17.61
C ALA A 142 -7.42 32.38 -18.79
N LYS A 143 -8.29 31.35 -18.78
CA LYS A 143 -9.36 31.21 -19.80
C LYS A 143 -10.58 32.08 -19.51
N GLY A 144 -10.91 32.32 -18.25
CA GLY A 144 -12.04 33.19 -17.86
C GLY A 144 -11.73 34.68 -18.04
N GLY A 145 -10.47 35.10 -17.92
CA GLY A 145 -10.04 36.48 -18.16
C GLY A 145 -9.86 36.87 -19.64
N ALA A 146 -9.95 35.89 -20.56
CA ALA A 146 -9.89 36.16 -22.01
C ALA A 146 -11.28 36.22 -22.67
N ALA A 147 -12.36 36.07 -21.87
CA ALA A 147 -13.73 36.09 -22.32
C ALA A 147 -14.55 37.29 -21.77
N ALA A 148 -13.90 38.23 -21.09
CA ALA A 148 -14.42 39.53 -20.65
C ALA A 148 -13.65 40.64 -21.35
#